data_29308643f0d5cf912e1a4965986a298e
#
_entry.id   29308643f0d5cf912e1a4965986a298e
#
_cell.length_a   1.000
_cell.length_b   1.000
_cell.length_c   1.000
_cell.angle_alpha   90.00
_cell.angle_beta   90.00
_cell.angle_gamma   90.00
#
_symmetry.space_group_name_H-M   'P 1'
#
loop_
_entity.id
_entity.type
_entity.pdbx_description
1 polymer ?
#
loop_
_entity_poly.entity_id
_entity_poly.type
_entity_poly.pdbx_seq_one_letter_code
_entity_poly.pdbx_strand_id
1 'polypeptide(L)'
;QKGAQIDLIVRGACMLPAGIPGQTDNIRVRSIIGRFLEHSRVFFFEAGDVQDIYLSSADWMTRNMTRRVELAWPVMDLALRQRLVDECLLAYLHDTRNAWTLESNGQYQRVEKQGRKVQSAQALLMQKFSPNPVKTR
;
A
#
# COMPACT_ATOMS: atom_id res chain seq x y z
N GLN A 1 -12.05 7.38 -15.44
CA GLN A 1 -13.39 7.81 -15.94
C GLN A 1 -14.48 6.75 -15.76
N LYS A 2 -14.17 5.53 -15.29
CA LYS A 2 -15.16 4.45 -15.02
C LYS A 2 -15.53 4.32 -13.54
N GLY A 3 -15.22 5.33 -12.71
CA GLY A 3 -15.59 5.36 -11.28
C GLY A 3 -14.76 4.49 -10.34
N ALA A 4 -13.77 3.76 -10.83
CA ALA A 4 -12.90 2.97 -9.98
C ALA A 4 -12.04 3.87 -9.09
N GLN A 5 -11.94 3.56 -7.79
CA GLN A 5 -11.01 4.20 -6.87
C GLN A 5 -9.73 3.38 -6.80
N ILE A 6 -8.58 4.04 -6.86
CA ILE A 6 -7.30 3.37 -6.91
C ILE A 6 -6.39 3.94 -5.82
N ASP A 7 -6.00 3.09 -4.89
CA ASP A 7 -4.99 3.39 -3.87
C ASP A 7 -3.71 2.61 -4.17
N LEU A 8 -2.61 3.30 -4.33
CA LEU A 8 -1.31 2.71 -4.57
C LEU A 8 -0.37 2.98 -3.39
N ILE A 9 0.20 1.93 -2.83
CA ILE A 9 1.29 2.01 -1.85
C ILE A 9 2.56 1.67 -2.61
N VAL A 10 3.36 2.69 -2.95
CA VAL A 10 4.50 2.55 -3.83
C VAL A 10 5.79 2.85 -3.08
N ARG A 11 6.69 1.88 -3.05
CA ARG A 11 8.04 2.06 -2.53
C ARG A 11 8.92 2.74 -3.58
N GLY A 12 9.34 3.96 -3.31
CA GLY A 12 10.24 4.70 -4.19
C GLY A 12 9.54 5.55 -5.24
N ALA A 13 10.20 5.75 -6.37
CA ALA A 13 9.70 6.63 -7.42
C ALA A 13 8.43 6.08 -8.09
N CYS A 14 7.44 6.93 -8.28
CA CYS A 14 6.23 6.66 -9.03
C CYS A 14 6.11 7.68 -10.16
N MET A 15 6.02 7.21 -11.38
CA MET A 15 5.86 8.08 -12.56
C MET A 15 4.39 8.29 -12.94
N LEU A 16 3.46 7.63 -12.23
CA LEU A 16 2.04 7.81 -12.47
C LEU A 16 1.61 9.17 -11.93
N PRO A 17 1.07 10.06 -12.76
CA PRO A 17 0.51 11.31 -12.27
C PRO A 17 -0.78 11.02 -11.47
N ALA A 18 -0.75 11.31 -10.17
CA ALA A 18 -1.88 11.07 -9.26
C ALA A 18 -2.63 12.38 -8.97
N GLY A 19 -3.93 12.30 -8.76
CA GLY A 19 -4.75 13.42 -8.31
C GLY A 19 -4.88 14.57 -9.30
N ILE A 20 -4.71 14.33 -10.61
CA ILE A 20 -4.93 15.36 -11.64
C ILE A 20 -6.43 15.48 -11.90
N PRO A 21 -7.05 16.66 -11.68
CA PRO A 21 -8.49 16.86 -11.89
C PRO A 21 -8.96 16.46 -13.28
N GLY A 22 -10.01 15.67 -13.35
CA GLY A 22 -10.60 15.19 -14.61
C GLY A 22 -9.81 14.08 -15.32
N GLN A 23 -8.66 13.70 -14.82
CA GLN A 23 -7.81 12.65 -15.40
C GLN A 23 -7.54 11.51 -14.43
N THR A 24 -6.94 11.80 -13.28
CA THR A 24 -6.51 10.82 -12.27
C THR A 24 -6.91 11.22 -10.85
N ASP A 25 -7.98 11.99 -10.70
CA ASP A 25 -8.55 12.40 -9.41
C ASP A 25 -9.04 11.23 -8.55
N ASN A 26 -9.27 10.10 -9.17
CA ASN A 26 -9.60 8.83 -8.51
C ASN A 26 -8.37 7.98 -8.12
N ILE A 27 -7.16 8.46 -8.36
CA ILE A 27 -5.91 7.75 -8.06
C ILE A 27 -5.19 8.46 -6.91
N ARG A 28 -4.90 7.72 -5.86
CA ARG A 28 -4.09 8.16 -4.72
C ARG A 28 -2.83 7.32 -4.64
N VAL A 29 -1.70 7.97 -4.49
CA VAL A 29 -0.40 7.31 -4.34
C VAL A 29 0.22 7.72 -3.02
N ARG A 30 0.68 6.73 -2.26
CA ARG A 30 1.44 6.96 -1.04
C ARG A 30 2.71 6.10 -0.99
N SER A 31 3.69 6.60 -0.26
CA SER A 31 4.90 5.87 0.08
C SER A 31 5.04 5.80 1.59
N ILE A 32 5.55 4.70 2.10
CA ILE A 32 5.87 4.53 3.53
C ILE A 32 7.38 4.51 3.68
N ILE A 33 7.91 5.49 4.43
CA ILE A 33 9.35 5.60 4.70
C ILE A 33 9.57 5.42 6.20
N GLY A 34 9.97 4.21 6.58
CA GLY A 34 10.15 3.82 7.96
C GLY A 34 11.46 3.07 8.20
N ARG A 35 11.48 2.27 9.26
CA ARG A 35 12.64 1.47 9.66
C ARG A 35 13.01 0.38 8.66
N PHE A 36 11.99 -0.24 8.05
CA PHE A 36 12.15 -1.36 7.14
C PHE A 36 11.86 -0.94 5.71
N LEU A 37 12.56 -1.57 4.77
CA LEU A 37 12.27 -1.46 3.36
C LEU A 37 11.04 -2.33 3.04
N GLU A 38 10.00 -1.72 2.50
CA GLU A 38 8.80 -2.44 2.09
C GLU A 38 9.05 -3.25 0.82
N HIS A 39 8.68 -4.53 0.84
CA HIS A 39 8.93 -5.43 -0.28
C HIS A 39 7.77 -6.38 -0.61
N SER A 40 6.63 -6.21 0.03
CA SER A 40 5.42 -6.97 -0.26
C SER A 40 4.77 -6.48 -1.56
N ARG A 41 4.31 -7.38 -2.40
CA ARG A 41 3.55 -7.06 -3.62
C ARG A 41 2.21 -7.77 -3.53
N VAL A 42 1.21 -6.98 -3.14
CA VAL A 42 -0.16 -7.42 -2.93
C VAL A 42 -1.06 -6.61 -3.85
N PHE A 43 -1.93 -7.28 -4.58
CA PHE A 43 -2.96 -6.66 -5.40
C PHE A 43 -4.32 -7.03 -4.85
N PHE A 44 -5.15 -6.04 -4.63
CA PHE A 44 -6.52 -6.20 -4.17
C PHE A 44 -7.46 -5.52 -5.15
N PHE A 45 -8.43 -6.26 -5.62
CA PHE A 45 -9.48 -5.77 -6.51
C PHE A 45 -10.83 -6.04 -5.87
N GLU A 46 -11.71 -5.04 -5.87
CA GLU A 46 -13.06 -5.15 -5.33
C GLU A 46 -14.07 -4.61 -6.32
N ALA A 47 -15.10 -5.38 -6.58
CA ALA A 47 -16.22 -4.98 -7.43
C ALA A 47 -17.52 -5.60 -6.89
N GLY A 48 -18.36 -4.80 -6.24
CA GLY A 48 -19.53 -5.30 -5.52
C GLY A 48 -19.13 -6.28 -4.41
N ASP A 49 -19.69 -7.47 -4.42
CA ASP A 49 -19.39 -8.52 -3.44
C ASP A 49 -18.17 -9.38 -3.81
N VAL A 50 -17.55 -9.12 -4.96
CA VAL A 50 -16.39 -9.88 -5.44
C VAL A 50 -15.11 -9.20 -5.01
N GLN A 51 -14.26 -9.95 -4.35
CA GLN A 51 -12.92 -9.52 -3.93
C GLN A 51 -11.88 -10.50 -4.44
N ASP A 52 -10.86 -10.01 -5.09
CA ASP A 52 -9.71 -10.79 -5.56
C ASP A 52 -8.43 -10.26 -4.95
N ILE A 53 -7.62 -11.17 -4.40
CA ILE A 53 -6.30 -10.86 -3.82
C ILE A 53 -5.24 -11.72 -4.49
N TYR A 54 -4.18 -11.06 -4.96
CA TYR A 54 -3.02 -11.72 -5.54
C TYR A 54 -1.76 -11.31 -4.79
N LEU A 55 -0.84 -12.25 -4.65
CA LEU A 55 0.55 -12.01 -4.30
C LEU A 55 1.40 -12.09 -5.54
N SER A 56 2.49 -11.31 -5.58
CA SER A 56 3.40 -11.32 -6.73
C SER A 56 4.86 -11.24 -6.30
N SER A 57 5.74 -11.79 -7.13
CA SER A 57 7.19 -11.64 -7.02
C SER A 57 7.71 -10.39 -7.74
N ALA A 58 6.92 -9.80 -8.64
CA ALA A 58 7.33 -8.70 -9.50
C ALA A 58 7.14 -7.31 -8.87
N ASP A 59 8.20 -6.51 -8.87
CA ASP A 59 8.03 -5.04 -8.84
C ASP A 59 7.53 -4.57 -10.20
N TRP A 60 6.68 -3.55 -10.25
CA TRP A 60 6.19 -2.96 -11.51
C TRP A 60 7.25 -2.09 -12.18
N MET A 61 8.32 -2.73 -12.56
CA MET A 61 9.44 -2.12 -13.30
C MET A 61 9.56 -2.80 -14.66
N THR A 62 9.93 -2.03 -15.69
CA THR A 62 10.09 -2.53 -17.05
C THR A 62 10.92 -3.81 -17.12
N ARG A 63 12.05 -3.86 -16.40
CA ARG A 63 12.92 -5.05 -16.37
C ARG A 63 12.23 -6.31 -15.88
N ASN A 64 11.33 -6.19 -14.89
CA ASN A 64 10.61 -7.34 -14.33
C ASN A 64 9.51 -7.80 -15.29
N MET A 65 8.81 -6.85 -15.93
CA MET A 65 7.69 -7.13 -16.83
C MET A 65 8.15 -7.68 -18.19
N THR A 66 9.40 -7.38 -18.62
CA THR A 66 9.85 -7.67 -20.00
C THR A 66 11.04 -8.63 -20.08
N ARG A 67 11.80 -8.82 -18.99
CA ARG A 67 13.08 -9.55 -19.02
C ARG A 67 13.23 -10.60 -17.93
N ARG A 68 12.21 -10.82 -17.09
CA ARG A 68 12.21 -11.79 -16.02
C ARG A 68 10.99 -12.69 -16.11
N VAL A 69 11.13 -13.90 -15.58
CA VAL A 69 9.98 -14.77 -15.28
C VAL A 69 9.55 -14.43 -13.87
N GLU A 70 8.33 -13.91 -13.74
CA GLU A 70 7.74 -13.52 -12.47
C GLU A 70 6.43 -14.27 -12.26
N LEU A 71 6.04 -14.43 -11.01
CA LEU A 71 4.83 -15.12 -10.61
C LEU A 71 3.83 -14.17 -9.98
N ALA A 72 2.57 -14.39 -10.30
CA ALA A 72 1.45 -13.84 -9.55
C ALA A 72 0.44 -14.98 -9.32
N TRP A 73 -0.07 -15.09 -8.10
CA TRP A 73 -1.01 -16.15 -7.74
C TRP A 73 -2.13 -15.64 -6.84
N PRO A 74 -3.37 -16.13 -7.03
CA PRO A 74 -4.49 -15.75 -6.19
C PRO A 74 -4.37 -16.38 -4.80
N VAL A 75 -4.84 -15.66 -3.79
CA VAL A 75 -4.97 -16.17 -2.43
C VAL A 75 -6.40 -16.65 -2.23
N MET A 76 -6.59 -17.95 -2.07
CA MET A 76 -7.91 -18.57 -1.99
C MET A 76 -8.44 -18.69 -0.56
N ASP A 77 -7.56 -18.87 0.43
CA ASP A 77 -7.93 -19.00 1.83
C ASP A 77 -8.47 -17.68 2.40
N LEU A 78 -9.68 -17.70 2.91
CA LEU A 78 -10.37 -16.49 3.40
C LEU A 78 -9.67 -15.86 4.61
N ALA A 79 -9.09 -16.64 5.51
CA ALA A 79 -8.39 -16.11 6.67
C ALA A 79 -7.09 -15.43 6.27
N LEU A 80 -6.36 -15.99 5.30
CA LEU A 80 -5.17 -15.35 4.74
C LEU A 80 -5.50 -14.09 3.94
N ARG A 81 -6.62 -14.08 3.20
CA ARG A 81 -7.10 -12.88 2.49
C ARG A 81 -7.36 -11.74 3.46
N GLN A 82 -8.10 -12.00 4.54
CA GLN A 82 -8.38 -10.97 5.55
C GLN A 82 -7.09 -10.45 6.19
N ARG A 83 -6.14 -11.35 6.51
CA ARG A 83 -4.83 -10.95 7.02
C ARG A 83 -4.07 -10.05 6.05
N LEU A 84 -4.07 -10.36 4.75
CA LEU A 84 -3.41 -9.52 3.74
C LEU A 84 -4.05 -8.14 3.63
N VAL A 85 -5.38 -8.05 3.67
CA VAL A 85 -6.08 -6.77 3.70
C VAL A 85 -5.66 -5.96 4.92
N ASP A 86 -5.73 -6.55 6.12
CA ASP A 86 -5.46 -5.83 7.37
C ASP A 86 -3.98 -5.45 7.51
N GLU A 87 -3.08 -6.40 7.22
CA GLU A 87 -1.65 -6.30 7.51
C GLU A 87 -0.84 -5.64 6.37
N CYS A 88 -1.23 -5.85 5.11
CA CYS A 88 -0.47 -5.36 3.96
C CYS A 88 -1.12 -4.16 3.25
N LEU A 89 -2.41 -3.90 3.48
CA LEU A 89 -3.11 -2.77 2.85
C LEU A 89 -3.59 -1.76 3.89
N LEU A 90 -4.54 -2.10 4.76
CA LEU A 90 -5.16 -1.16 5.69
C LEU A 90 -4.18 -0.57 6.69
N ALA A 91 -3.25 -1.37 7.24
CA ALA A 91 -2.22 -0.89 8.13
C ALA A 91 -1.40 0.26 7.49
N TYR A 92 -1.08 0.14 6.21
CA TYR A 92 -0.31 1.12 5.45
C TYR A 92 -1.17 2.30 4.97
N LEU A 93 -2.41 2.04 4.58
CA LEU A 93 -3.35 3.11 4.19
C LEU A 93 -3.71 4.01 5.39
N HIS A 94 -3.66 3.49 6.61
CA HIS A 94 -3.91 4.25 7.84
C HIS A 94 -2.63 4.82 8.49
N ASP A 95 -1.44 4.57 7.92
CA ASP A 95 -0.21 5.15 8.45
C ASP A 95 -0.24 6.68 8.33
N THR A 96 0.00 7.35 9.47
CA THR A 96 0.08 8.82 9.57
C THR A 96 1.43 9.29 10.08
N ARG A 97 2.32 8.34 10.44
CA ARG A 97 3.65 8.66 10.95
C ARG A 97 4.71 8.67 9.88
N ASN A 98 4.66 7.67 9.01
CA ASN A 98 5.71 7.38 8.03
C ASN A 98 5.23 7.55 6.58
N ALA A 99 3.96 7.90 6.39
CA ALA A 99 3.36 8.04 5.09
C ALA A 99 3.67 9.39 4.43
N TRP A 100 3.86 9.33 3.13
CA TRP A 100 4.01 10.45 2.20
C TRP A 100 3.00 10.27 1.07
N THR A 101 2.32 11.32 0.67
CA THR A 101 1.39 11.33 -0.47
C THR A 101 2.04 12.00 -1.66
N LEU A 102 1.79 11.44 -2.84
CA LEU A 102 2.20 12.04 -4.11
C LEU A 102 1.13 13.02 -4.56
N GLU A 103 1.52 14.27 -4.72
CA GLU A 103 0.67 15.35 -5.20
C GLU A 103 0.67 15.42 -6.74
N SER A 104 -0.34 16.12 -7.30
CA SER A 104 -0.51 16.26 -8.75
C SER A 104 0.66 16.97 -9.46
N ASN A 105 1.47 17.71 -8.72
CA ASN A 105 2.70 18.36 -9.21
C ASN A 105 3.92 17.43 -9.19
N GLY A 106 3.77 16.16 -8.80
CA GLY A 106 4.85 15.20 -8.72
C GLY A 106 5.68 15.26 -7.42
N GLN A 107 5.32 16.13 -6.48
CA GLN A 107 6.02 16.24 -5.20
C GLN A 107 5.39 15.31 -4.15
N TYR A 108 6.22 14.78 -3.26
CA TYR A 108 5.76 14.04 -2.11
C TYR A 108 5.62 14.97 -0.90
N GLN A 109 4.45 14.91 -0.27
CA GLN A 109 4.19 15.62 0.98
C GLN A 109 3.96 14.61 2.11
N ARG A 110 4.52 14.92 3.28
CA ARG A 110 4.30 14.09 4.46
C ARG A 110 2.86 14.22 4.92
N VAL A 111 2.23 13.08 5.23
CA VAL A 111 0.87 13.07 5.76
C VAL A 111 0.82 13.81 7.10
N GLU A 112 0.03 14.88 7.16
CA GLU A 112 -0.18 15.64 8.39
C GLU A 112 -1.18 14.95 9.33
N LYS A 113 -0.98 15.09 10.61
CA LYS A 113 -1.75 14.39 11.65
C LYS A 113 -3.24 14.78 11.69
N GLN A 114 -3.60 16.02 11.33
CA GLN A 114 -4.97 16.58 11.30
C GLN A 114 -5.91 15.99 12.37
N GLY A 115 -5.51 16.01 13.66
CA GLY A 115 -6.31 15.49 14.77
C GLY A 115 -6.43 13.95 14.87
N ARG A 116 -5.86 13.18 13.93
CA ARG A 116 -5.89 11.71 13.95
C ARG A 116 -4.83 11.14 14.90
N LYS A 117 -5.12 9.96 15.45
CA LYS A 117 -4.13 9.20 16.23
C LYS A 117 -2.90 8.89 15.34
N VAL A 118 -1.71 9.15 15.91
CA VAL A 118 -0.46 8.80 15.20
C VAL A 118 -0.34 7.29 15.12
N GLN A 119 -0.31 6.78 13.90
CA GLN A 119 -0.20 5.35 13.62
C GLN A 119 0.98 5.10 12.69
N SER A 120 1.81 4.10 13.02
CA SER A 120 2.86 3.59 12.17
C SER A 120 2.55 2.14 11.84
N ALA A 121 2.40 1.82 10.54
CA ALA A 121 2.17 0.47 10.07
C ALA A 121 3.26 -0.49 10.54
N GLN A 122 4.53 -0.10 10.37
CA GLN A 122 5.66 -0.94 10.77
C GLN A 122 5.71 -1.17 12.28
N ALA A 123 5.45 -0.14 13.10
CA ALA A 123 5.44 -0.30 14.55
C ALA A 123 4.28 -1.20 15.02
N LEU A 124 3.11 -1.06 14.42
CA LEU A 124 1.95 -1.90 14.69
C LEU A 124 2.24 -3.37 14.35
N LEU A 125 2.80 -3.63 13.17
CA LEU A 125 3.12 -4.99 12.74
C LEU A 125 4.27 -5.59 13.59
N MET A 126 5.29 -4.80 13.95
CA MET A 126 6.32 -5.24 14.89
C MET A 126 5.73 -5.66 16.23
N GLN A 127 4.82 -4.86 16.77
CA GLN A 127 4.14 -5.18 18.03
C GLN A 127 3.30 -6.46 17.91
N LYS A 128 2.56 -6.61 16.81
CA LYS A 128 1.69 -7.76 16.54
C LYS A 128 2.49 -9.07 16.44
N PHE A 129 3.65 -9.04 15.82
CA PHE A 129 4.47 -10.24 15.55
C PHE A 129 5.65 -10.43 16.50
N SER A 130 5.84 -9.51 17.45
CA SER A 130 6.88 -9.69 18.46
C SER A 130 6.52 -10.79 19.47
N PRO A 131 7.40 -11.73 19.74
CA PRO A 131 7.19 -12.73 20.80
C PRO A 131 7.07 -12.09 22.21
N ASN A 132 7.63 -10.89 22.38
CA ASN A 132 7.52 -10.09 23.60
C ASN A 132 7.01 -8.69 23.21
N PRO A 133 5.69 -8.44 23.22
CA PRO A 133 5.18 -7.13 22.89
C PRO A 133 5.69 -6.08 23.89
N VAL A 134 6.50 -5.16 23.38
CA VAL A 134 6.98 -4.02 24.19
C VAL A 134 5.74 -3.19 24.55
N LYS A 135 5.43 -3.13 25.86
CA LYS A 135 4.41 -2.22 26.36
C LYS A 135 4.90 -0.79 26.07
N THR A 136 4.37 -0.16 25.06
CA THR A 136 4.58 1.26 24.82
C THR A 136 3.95 2.03 25.97
N ARG A 137 4.78 2.74 26.74
CA ARG A 137 4.37 3.75 27.72
C ARG A 137 3.83 5.01 27.02
#